data_13d1dcb754172bc379e1129f9e0dc551
#
_entry.id   13d1dcb754172bc379e1129f9e0dc551
#
_cell.length_a   1.000
_cell.length_b   1.000
_cell.length_c   1.000
_cell.angle_alpha   90.00
_cell.angle_beta   90.00
_cell.angle_gamma   90.00
#
_symmetry.space_group_name_H-M   'P 1'
#
loop_
_entity.id
_entity.type
_entity.pdbx_description
1 polymer ?
#
loop_
_entity_poly.entity_id
_entity_poly.type
_entity_poly.pdbx_seq_one_letter_code
_entity_poly.pdbx_strand_id
1 'polypeptide(L)'
;MMNYKIQNKEISLILCVLGGWFGLHHFYNKKIGLGFLYFCTSGLFCIGWIIDIFKIIGVKDEIDYTKFKKCMYCGEKNTRENKFCTKCGNSLLDKIERNFVPEAVWYDSYTKRRTNKIVKDYVVFDTETTGLDPSCDKIIEISAIKFIDNKKVETFSTLINPKEVINPFITQLTGIKQEDLKDKPTINEVIPQFFDFIEDLTLVAHNAPYDIKMLASECYRNKKELCDNKIIDTVTLAKRIIPRESIENYKLATLKEYLGLNYDSHRALDDCETCSKVYQLYLNSTQKKKIVIMDENTEEIIEELN
;
A
#
# COMPACT_ATOMS: atom_id res chain seq x y z
N MET A 1 3.37 27.42 -34.13
CA MET A 1 3.46 26.09 -34.76
C MET A 1 2.05 25.53 -34.90
N MET A 2 1.56 25.31 -36.12
CA MET A 2 0.25 24.68 -36.32
C MET A 2 0.31 23.24 -35.79
N ASN A 3 -0.52 22.91 -34.80
CA ASN A 3 -0.67 21.53 -34.33
C ASN A 3 -1.14 20.65 -35.49
N TYR A 4 -0.26 19.79 -35.98
CA TYR A 4 -0.55 18.85 -37.04
C TYR A 4 -1.34 17.68 -36.50
N LYS A 5 -2.68 17.87 -36.36
CA LYS A 5 -3.58 16.85 -35.83
C LYS A 5 -3.80 15.77 -36.89
N ILE A 6 -3.44 14.55 -36.61
CA ILE A 6 -3.65 13.36 -37.44
C ILE A 6 -4.57 12.37 -36.73
N GLN A 7 -5.39 11.62 -37.47
CA GLN A 7 -6.33 10.65 -36.91
C GLN A 7 -5.61 9.37 -36.42
N ASN A 8 -4.77 8.82 -37.25
CA ASN A 8 -3.90 7.69 -36.96
C ASN A 8 -2.58 7.87 -37.71
N LYS A 9 -1.48 7.76 -36.98
CA LYS A 9 -0.13 8.03 -37.55
C LYS A 9 0.27 7.03 -38.59
N GLU A 10 0.08 5.73 -38.31
CA GLU A 10 0.47 4.65 -39.20
C GLU A 10 -0.29 4.70 -40.53
N ILE A 11 -1.62 4.81 -40.46
CA ILE A 11 -2.49 4.93 -41.64
C ILE A 11 -2.17 6.22 -42.41
N SER A 12 -1.96 7.34 -41.73
CA SER A 12 -1.59 8.61 -42.36
C SER A 12 -0.25 8.52 -43.08
N LEU A 13 0.72 7.81 -42.50
CA LEU A 13 2.03 7.60 -43.11
C LEU A 13 1.94 6.70 -44.36
N ILE A 14 1.21 5.59 -44.28
CA ILE A 14 0.95 4.69 -45.42
C ILE A 14 0.27 5.45 -46.56
N LEU A 15 -0.77 6.21 -46.28
CA LEU A 15 -1.47 7.00 -47.31
C LEU A 15 -0.61 8.15 -47.85
N CYS A 16 0.30 8.69 -47.02
CA CYS A 16 1.26 9.71 -47.47
C CYS A 16 2.31 9.09 -48.44
N VAL A 17 2.86 7.93 -48.11
CA VAL A 17 3.86 7.26 -48.94
C VAL A 17 3.26 6.76 -50.24
N LEU A 18 2.09 6.11 -50.20
CA LEU A 18 1.47 5.48 -51.40
C LEU A 18 0.67 6.45 -52.27
N GLY A 19 0.09 7.48 -51.71
CA GLY A 19 -0.80 8.38 -52.45
C GLY A 19 -0.68 9.86 -52.01
N GLY A 20 0.44 10.25 -51.46
CA GLY A 20 0.67 11.61 -50.93
C GLY A 20 0.64 12.69 -52.01
N TRP A 21 1.04 12.37 -53.25
CA TRP A 21 0.95 13.30 -54.41
C TRP A 21 -0.50 13.70 -54.71
N PHE A 22 -1.45 12.79 -54.48
CA PHE A 22 -2.88 13.06 -54.65
C PHE A 22 -3.54 13.58 -53.34
N GLY A 23 -2.76 13.78 -52.27
CA GLY A 23 -3.27 14.32 -51.00
C GLY A 23 -4.10 13.35 -50.19
N LEU A 24 -4.00 12.02 -50.40
CA LEU A 24 -4.82 11.02 -49.72
C LEU A 24 -4.70 11.09 -48.18
N HIS A 25 -3.51 11.33 -47.65
CA HIS A 25 -3.29 11.51 -46.22
C HIS A 25 -3.98 12.77 -45.65
N HIS A 26 -4.15 13.81 -46.46
CA HIS A 26 -4.89 15.01 -46.05
C HIS A 26 -6.40 14.75 -46.03
N PHE A 27 -6.93 14.05 -47.04
CA PHE A 27 -8.35 13.66 -47.00
C PHE A 27 -8.67 12.77 -45.82
N TYR A 28 -7.82 11.79 -45.54
CA TYR A 28 -7.95 10.90 -44.38
C TYR A 28 -7.98 11.72 -43.06
N ASN A 29 -7.08 12.71 -42.95
CA ASN A 29 -7.01 13.56 -41.74
C ASN A 29 -8.05 14.70 -41.75
N LYS A 30 -9.11 14.61 -42.57
CA LYS A 30 -10.22 15.58 -42.69
C LYS A 30 -9.76 17.00 -43.10
N LYS A 31 -8.60 17.15 -43.75
CA LYS A 31 -8.09 18.41 -44.29
C LYS A 31 -8.42 18.52 -45.77
N ILE A 32 -9.74 18.55 -46.06
CA ILE A 32 -10.28 18.44 -47.44
C ILE A 32 -9.68 19.45 -48.41
N GLY A 33 -9.60 20.74 -48.01
CA GLY A 33 -9.04 21.81 -48.84
C GLY A 33 -7.57 21.58 -49.21
N LEU A 34 -6.77 21.06 -48.24
CA LEU A 34 -5.36 20.74 -48.50
C LEU A 34 -5.24 19.49 -49.40
N GLY A 35 -6.12 18.51 -49.23
CA GLY A 35 -6.20 17.34 -50.08
C GLY A 35 -6.45 17.69 -51.55
N PHE A 36 -7.40 18.59 -51.83
CA PHE A 36 -7.64 19.10 -53.20
C PHE A 36 -6.47 19.90 -53.77
N LEU A 37 -5.82 20.71 -52.92
CA LEU A 37 -4.63 21.49 -53.34
C LEU A 37 -3.51 20.52 -53.81
N TYR A 38 -3.26 19.45 -53.00
CA TYR A 38 -2.27 18.44 -53.38
C TYR A 38 -2.66 17.66 -54.63
N PHE A 39 -3.93 17.34 -54.80
CA PHE A 39 -4.45 16.68 -55.99
C PHE A 39 -4.22 17.53 -57.24
N CYS A 40 -4.51 18.83 -57.22
CA CYS A 40 -4.34 19.74 -58.33
C CYS A 40 -2.90 20.11 -58.64
N THR A 41 -1.98 19.99 -57.68
CA THR A 41 -0.58 20.43 -57.81
C THR A 41 0.41 19.27 -57.71
N SER A 42 -0.07 18.02 -57.85
CA SER A 42 0.75 16.81 -57.71
C SER A 42 1.64 16.85 -56.44
N GLY A 43 0.97 17.10 -55.28
CA GLY A 43 1.63 17.14 -53.97
C GLY A 43 2.53 18.37 -53.78
N LEU A 44 2.11 19.55 -54.30
CA LEU A 44 2.90 20.79 -54.28
C LEU A 44 4.27 20.57 -54.91
N PHE A 45 4.23 20.09 -56.16
CA PHE A 45 5.44 19.79 -56.96
C PHE A 45 6.38 18.78 -56.28
N CYS A 46 5.83 17.77 -55.62
CA CYS A 46 6.50 16.71 -54.86
C CYS A 46 7.26 17.15 -53.62
N ILE A 47 7.55 18.43 -53.43
CA ILE A 47 8.26 18.95 -52.26
C ILE A 47 7.36 18.92 -51.01
N GLY A 48 6.10 19.34 -51.15
CA GLY A 48 5.13 19.34 -50.04
C GLY A 48 4.89 17.92 -49.51
N TRP A 49 4.77 16.95 -50.36
CA TRP A 49 4.60 15.55 -50.01
C TRP A 49 5.77 14.98 -49.20
N ILE A 50 7.01 15.25 -49.58
CA ILE A 50 8.21 14.84 -48.85
C ILE A 50 8.24 15.49 -47.44
N ILE A 51 7.93 16.80 -47.37
CA ILE A 51 7.85 17.52 -46.09
C ILE A 51 6.79 16.89 -45.17
N ASP A 52 5.66 16.45 -45.69
CA ASP A 52 4.59 15.88 -44.89
C ASP A 52 4.94 14.48 -44.35
N ILE A 53 5.74 13.68 -45.08
CA ILE A 53 6.31 12.43 -44.56
C ILE A 53 7.10 12.73 -43.28
N PHE A 54 8.02 13.68 -43.30
CA PHE A 54 8.82 14.02 -42.13
C PHE A 54 7.97 14.60 -40.99
N LYS A 55 6.94 15.40 -41.30
CA LYS A 55 6.00 15.93 -40.30
C LYS A 55 5.22 14.80 -39.66
N ILE A 56 4.71 13.83 -40.39
CA ILE A 56 3.96 12.69 -39.87
C ILE A 56 4.87 11.82 -38.99
N ILE A 57 6.10 11.55 -39.42
CA ILE A 57 7.09 10.80 -38.62
C ILE A 57 7.40 11.53 -37.31
N GLY A 58 7.54 12.86 -37.36
CA GLY A 58 7.85 13.69 -36.19
C GLY A 58 6.68 13.91 -35.20
N VAL A 59 5.44 13.55 -35.60
CA VAL A 59 4.32 13.58 -34.67
C VAL A 59 4.56 12.48 -33.62
N LYS A 60 4.75 12.90 -32.39
CA LYS A 60 4.68 11.98 -31.24
C LYS A 60 3.27 11.44 -31.19
N ASP A 61 3.14 10.10 -31.10
CA ASP A 61 1.83 9.52 -30.86
C ASP A 61 1.25 10.20 -29.62
N GLU A 62 0.18 10.96 -29.79
CA GLU A 62 -0.59 11.44 -28.66
C GLU A 62 -1.14 10.17 -27.99
N ILE A 63 -0.47 9.75 -26.92
CA ILE A 63 -1.02 8.73 -26.04
C ILE A 63 -2.39 9.27 -25.66
N ASP A 64 -3.42 8.57 -26.09
CA ASP A 64 -4.80 8.93 -25.72
C ASP A 64 -4.94 8.75 -24.21
N TYR A 65 -4.64 9.82 -23.49
CA TYR A 65 -4.73 9.84 -22.02
C TYR A 65 -6.13 9.50 -21.51
N THR A 66 -7.14 9.53 -22.41
CA THR A 66 -8.51 9.10 -22.04
C THR A 66 -8.60 7.60 -21.86
N LYS A 67 -7.69 6.81 -22.44
CA LYS A 67 -7.65 5.34 -22.34
C LYS A 67 -6.81 4.84 -21.17
N PHE A 68 -6.05 5.73 -20.52
CA PHE A 68 -5.15 5.36 -19.43
C PHE A 68 -5.51 6.12 -18.15
N LYS A 69 -5.25 5.48 -17.01
CA LYS A 69 -5.23 6.10 -15.68
C LYS A 69 -3.89 5.85 -15.03
N LYS A 70 -3.41 6.86 -14.31
CA LYS A 70 -2.14 6.77 -13.59
C LYS A 70 -2.40 6.26 -12.18
N CYS A 71 -1.66 5.26 -11.76
CA CYS A 71 -1.71 4.80 -10.37
C CYS A 71 -1.23 5.93 -9.44
N MET A 72 -2.05 6.29 -8.45
CA MET A 72 -1.73 7.35 -7.50
C MET A 72 -0.61 6.95 -6.51
N TYR A 73 -0.34 5.65 -6.37
CA TYR A 73 0.66 5.12 -5.43
C TYR A 73 2.06 5.00 -6.03
N CYS A 74 2.17 4.42 -7.24
CA CYS A 74 3.47 4.15 -7.86
C CYS A 74 3.72 4.92 -9.17
N GLY A 75 2.72 5.69 -9.64
CA GLY A 75 2.82 6.48 -10.85
C GLY A 75 2.69 5.69 -12.16
N GLU A 76 2.53 4.37 -12.13
CA GLU A 76 2.42 3.53 -13.32
C GLU A 76 1.18 3.85 -14.15
N LYS A 77 1.32 3.80 -15.48
CA LYS A 77 0.21 3.97 -16.43
C LYS A 77 -0.52 2.64 -16.60
N ASN A 78 -1.82 2.64 -16.38
CA ASN A 78 -2.69 1.49 -16.52
C ASN A 78 -3.82 1.80 -17.49
N THR A 79 -4.38 0.79 -18.16
CA THR A 79 -5.61 0.98 -18.95
C THR A 79 -6.77 1.34 -18.00
N ARG A 80 -7.78 2.05 -18.50
CA ARG A 80 -8.96 2.40 -17.68
C ARG A 80 -9.79 1.20 -17.24
N GLU A 81 -9.68 0.10 -17.97
CA GLU A 81 -10.37 -1.16 -17.68
C GLU A 81 -9.76 -1.88 -16.46
N ASN A 82 -8.47 -1.61 -16.17
CA ASN A 82 -7.82 -2.24 -15.03
C ASN A 82 -8.42 -1.75 -13.72
N LYS A 83 -8.87 -2.68 -12.90
CA LYS A 83 -9.32 -2.40 -11.53
C LYS A 83 -8.15 -2.21 -10.58
N PHE A 84 -7.01 -2.81 -10.90
CA PHE A 84 -5.79 -2.78 -10.09
C PHE A 84 -4.59 -2.38 -10.94
N CYS A 85 -3.60 -1.76 -10.29
CA CYS A 85 -2.34 -1.36 -10.94
C CYS A 85 -1.50 -2.59 -11.30
N THR A 86 -1.05 -2.66 -12.56
CA THR A 86 -0.24 -3.78 -13.06
C THR A 86 1.15 -3.86 -12.43
N LYS A 87 1.63 -2.77 -11.82
CA LYS A 87 2.96 -2.70 -11.23
C LYS A 87 2.96 -2.91 -9.71
N CYS A 88 2.09 -2.24 -8.97
CA CYS A 88 2.09 -2.27 -7.51
C CYS A 88 0.84 -2.94 -6.91
N GLY A 89 -0.08 -3.41 -7.75
CA GLY A 89 -1.29 -4.08 -7.32
C GLY A 89 -2.37 -3.18 -6.70
N ASN A 90 -2.10 -1.93 -6.37
CA ASN A 90 -3.09 -1.06 -5.74
C ASN A 90 -4.30 -0.81 -6.63
N SER A 91 -5.47 -0.68 -6.00
CA SER A 91 -6.73 -0.41 -6.69
C SER A 91 -6.67 0.89 -7.49
N LEU A 92 -7.21 0.84 -8.71
CA LEU A 92 -7.35 1.96 -9.62
C LEU A 92 -8.79 2.48 -9.70
N LEU A 93 -9.69 1.96 -8.87
CA LEU A 93 -11.06 2.44 -8.78
C LEU A 93 -11.08 3.82 -8.14
N ASP A 94 -12.04 4.66 -8.57
CA ASP A 94 -12.23 5.97 -7.98
C ASP A 94 -12.63 5.85 -6.50
N LYS A 95 -12.19 6.82 -5.69
CA LYS A 95 -12.45 6.81 -4.24
C LYS A 95 -13.95 6.73 -3.91
N ILE A 96 -14.80 7.31 -4.73
CA ILE A 96 -16.27 7.29 -4.57
C ILE A 96 -16.82 5.87 -4.72
N GLU A 97 -16.27 5.08 -5.66
CA GLU A 97 -16.72 3.70 -5.90
C GLU A 97 -16.30 2.73 -4.78
N ARG A 98 -15.35 3.14 -3.91
CA ARG A 98 -14.76 2.30 -2.85
C ARG A 98 -15.22 2.64 -1.42
N ASN A 99 -16.36 3.30 -1.23
CA ASN A 99 -16.81 3.74 0.12
C ASN A 99 -15.73 4.56 0.84
N PHE A 100 -15.36 5.65 0.23
CA PHE A 100 -14.29 6.54 0.68
C PHE A 100 -14.48 7.03 2.13
N VAL A 101 -13.44 6.90 2.93
CA VAL A 101 -13.35 7.45 4.30
C VAL A 101 -12.55 8.76 4.27
N PRO A 102 -13.10 9.87 4.78
CA PRO A 102 -12.36 11.14 4.84
C PRO A 102 -11.09 11.03 5.68
N GLU A 103 -10.02 11.71 5.25
CA GLU A 103 -8.74 11.69 5.96
C GLU A 103 -8.84 12.12 7.43
N ALA A 104 -9.72 13.08 7.73
CA ALA A 104 -9.96 13.55 9.09
C ALA A 104 -10.35 12.45 10.10
N VAL A 105 -10.88 11.32 9.62
CA VAL A 105 -11.29 10.19 10.45
C VAL A 105 -10.08 9.43 11.03
N TRP A 106 -9.06 9.21 10.21
CA TRP A 106 -7.93 8.35 10.56
C TRP A 106 -6.59 9.09 10.69
N TYR A 107 -6.50 10.34 10.25
CA TYR A 107 -5.25 11.09 10.16
C TYR A 107 -4.46 11.11 11.47
N ASP A 108 -5.07 11.48 12.58
CA ASP A 108 -4.44 11.58 13.89
C ASP A 108 -4.76 10.42 14.84
N SER A 109 -5.41 9.36 14.33
CA SER A 109 -5.83 8.20 15.13
C SER A 109 -4.66 7.56 15.92
N TYR A 110 -3.48 7.48 15.30
CA TYR A 110 -2.27 6.98 15.95
C TYR A 110 -1.68 8.01 16.93
N THR A 111 -1.53 9.28 16.53
CA THR A 111 -0.86 10.30 17.36
C THR A 111 -1.56 10.54 18.67
N LYS A 112 -2.88 10.45 18.73
CA LYS A 112 -3.69 10.54 19.95
C LYS A 112 -3.49 9.37 20.89
N ARG A 113 -3.10 8.20 20.39
CA ARG A 113 -3.00 6.95 21.16
C ARG A 113 -1.56 6.53 21.45
N ARG A 114 -0.58 7.05 20.70
CA ARG A 114 0.82 6.64 20.89
C ARG A 114 1.31 6.84 22.30
N THR A 115 2.07 5.86 22.80
CA THR A 115 2.74 5.93 24.09
C THR A 115 4.16 5.38 24.00
N ASN A 116 5.04 5.87 24.89
CA ASN A 116 6.36 5.29 25.12
C ASN A 116 6.43 4.57 26.49
N LYS A 117 5.29 4.46 27.20
CA LYS A 117 5.23 3.77 28.50
C LYS A 117 5.40 2.28 28.27
N ILE A 118 6.42 1.71 28.88
CA ILE A 118 6.68 0.27 28.88
C ILE A 118 5.68 -0.41 29.79
N VAL A 119 5.05 -1.48 29.29
CA VAL A 119 4.08 -2.30 30.02
C VAL A 119 4.43 -3.78 29.85
N LYS A 120 3.98 -4.62 30.79
CA LYS A 120 4.12 -6.07 30.72
C LYS A 120 2.83 -6.77 30.30
N ASP A 121 1.71 -6.06 30.43
CA ASP A 121 0.38 -6.50 30.01
C ASP A 121 0.02 -5.72 28.74
N TYR A 122 -0.08 -6.42 27.63
CA TYR A 122 -0.25 -5.81 26.30
C TYR A 122 -0.84 -6.81 25.30
N VAL A 123 -1.35 -6.29 24.22
CA VAL A 123 -1.78 -7.06 23.06
C VAL A 123 -0.95 -6.66 21.85
N VAL A 124 -0.25 -7.62 21.26
CA VAL A 124 0.35 -7.44 19.94
C VAL A 124 -0.72 -7.72 18.90
N PHE A 125 -0.86 -6.86 17.89
CA PHE A 125 -1.79 -7.12 16.80
C PHE A 125 -1.22 -6.69 15.45
N ASP A 126 -1.77 -7.28 14.40
CA ASP A 126 -1.39 -7.03 13.01
C ASP A 126 -2.61 -7.24 12.11
N THR A 127 -2.63 -6.57 10.93
CA THR A 127 -3.75 -6.63 9.99
C THR A 127 -3.28 -6.87 8.57
N GLU A 128 -3.93 -7.82 7.86
CA GLU A 128 -3.84 -7.92 6.41
C GLU A 128 -4.99 -7.17 5.75
N THR A 129 -4.73 -6.58 4.59
CA THR A 129 -5.66 -5.64 3.96
C THR A 129 -5.76 -5.82 2.45
N THR A 130 -6.81 -5.27 1.82
CA THR A 130 -6.97 -5.27 0.35
C THR A 130 -6.03 -4.32 -0.37
N GLY A 131 -5.29 -3.45 0.36
CA GLY A 131 -4.33 -2.49 -0.17
C GLY A 131 -3.87 -1.51 0.92
N LEU A 132 -3.15 -0.46 0.52
CA LEU A 132 -2.44 0.43 1.44
C LEU A 132 -3.17 1.74 1.77
N ASP A 133 -4.35 1.98 1.22
CA ASP A 133 -5.07 3.26 1.39
C ASP A 133 -6.19 3.13 2.45
N PRO A 134 -6.02 3.65 3.67
CA PRO A 134 -7.05 3.60 4.70
C PRO A 134 -8.38 4.23 4.27
N SER A 135 -8.34 5.15 3.30
CA SER A 135 -9.54 5.82 2.82
C SER A 135 -10.51 4.89 2.08
N CYS A 136 -10.04 3.76 1.56
CA CYS A 136 -10.84 2.90 0.68
C CYS A 136 -10.52 1.42 0.77
N ASP A 137 -9.32 1.02 1.20
CA ASP A 137 -8.99 -0.38 1.37
C ASP A 137 -9.57 -0.94 2.67
N LYS A 138 -9.71 -2.26 2.75
CA LYS A 138 -10.40 -2.97 3.83
C LYS A 138 -9.51 -3.99 4.49
N ILE A 139 -9.79 -4.29 5.74
CA ILE A 139 -9.11 -5.34 6.49
C ILE A 139 -9.68 -6.70 6.07
N ILE A 140 -8.81 -7.67 5.80
CA ILE A 140 -9.14 -9.06 5.41
C ILE A 140 -8.66 -10.11 6.41
N GLU A 141 -7.74 -9.75 7.32
CA GLU A 141 -7.35 -10.57 8.47
C GLU A 141 -7.01 -9.65 9.64
N ILE A 142 -7.42 -10.02 10.85
CA ILE A 142 -6.92 -9.45 12.11
C ILE A 142 -6.39 -10.59 12.94
N SER A 143 -5.16 -10.45 13.40
CA SER A 143 -4.56 -11.35 14.38
C SER A 143 -4.03 -10.57 15.57
N ALA A 144 -4.13 -11.17 16.75
CA ALA A 144 -3.63 -10.58 17.98
C ALA A 144 -3.18 -11.64 18.97
N ILE A 145 -2.19 -11.29 19.80
CA ILE A 145 -1.66 -12.13 20.87
C ILE A 145 -1.65 -11.32 22.15
N LYS A 146 -2.34 -11.81 23.17
CA LYS A 146 -2.40 -11.20 24.50
C LYS A 146 -1.25 -11.70 25.37
N PHE A 147 -0.58 -10.76 26.02
CA PHE A 147 0.49 -11.01 26.97
C PHE A 147 0.13 -10.44 28.33
N ILE A 148 0.28 -11.24 29.38
CA ILE A 148 0.15 -10.85 30.79
C ILE A 148 1.45 -11.19 31.49
N ASP A 149 2.01 -10.23 32.22
CA ASP A 149 3.36 -10.31 32.81
C ASP A 149 4.40 -10.80 31.78
N ASN A 150 4.29 -10.25 30.56
CA ASN A 150 5.16 -10.61 29.40
C ASN A 150 5.10 -12.09 28.94
N LYS A 151 4.08 -12.83 29.37
CA LYS A 151 3.84 -14.22 28.94
C LYS A 151 2.62 -14.28 28.02
N LYS A 152 2.74 -14.99 26.91
CA LYS A 152 1.63 -15.25 25.99
C LYS A 152 0.54 -16.05 26.72
N VAL A 153 -0.69 -15.51 26.74
CA VAL A 153 -1.84 -16.13 27.42
C VAL A 153 -2.97 -16.48 26.48
N GLU A 154 -3.20 -15.70 25.43
CA GLU A 154 -4.34 -15.89 24.53
C GLU A 154 -4.01 -15.41 23.12
N THR A 155 -4.72 -15.96 22.14
CA THR A 155 -4.56 -15.58 20.72
C THR A 155 -5.91 -15.39 20.08
N PHE A 156 -6.04 -14.31 19.32
CA PHE A 156 -7.17 -14.01 18.46
C PHE A 156 -6.68 -14.01 17.01
N SER A 157 -7.38 -14.69 16.10
CA SER A 157 -7.06 -14.62 14.68
C SER A 157 -8.30 -14.94 13.86
N THR A 158 -8.63 -14.10 12.90
CA THR A 158 -9.78 -14.32 12.03
C THR A 158 -9.58 -13.69 10.66
N LEU A 159 -9.96 -14.43 9.62
CA LEU A 159 -10.16 -13.89 8.29
C LEU A 159 -11.49 -13.12 8.22
N ILE A 160 -11.55 -12.11 7.37
CA ILE A 160 -12.67 -11.17 7.27
C ILE A 160 -13.09 -11.05 5.81
N ASN A 161 -14.38 -11.18 5.56
CA ASN A 161 -14.95 -10.98 4.23
C ASN A 161 -15.09 -9.48 3.93
N PRO A 162 -14.29 -8.92 3.00
CA PRO A 162 -14.36 -7.49 2.66
C PRO A 162 -15.60 -7.13 1.82
N LYS A 163 -16.41 -8.12 1.39
CA LYS A 163 -17.53 -7.95 0.46
C LYS A 163 -17.12 -7.29 -0.87
N GLU A 164 -15.87 -7.51 -1.27
CA GLU A 164 -15.32 -7.09 -2.56
C GLU A 164 -14.28 -8.10 -3.05
N VAL A 165 -13.93 -8.00 -4.33
CA VAL A 165 -12.90 -8.84 -4.93
C VAL A 165 -11.53 -8.32 -4.50
N ILE A 166 -10.71 -9.21 -3.91
CA ILE A 166 -9.33 -8.89 -3.57
C ILE A 166 -8.43 -8.93 -4.82
N ASN A 167 -7.40 -8.10 -4.80
CA ASN A 167 -6.41 -8.07 -5.86
C ASN A 167 -5.57 -9.35 -5.85
N PRO A 168 -5.32 -9.99 -7.00
CA PRO A 168 -4.40 -11.13 -7.08
C PRO A 168 -3.01 -10.88 -6.49
N PHE A 169 -2.53 -9.64 -6.53
CA PHE A 169 -1.28 -9.25 -5.86
C PHE A 169 -1.36 -9.42 -4.34
N ILE A 170 -2.49 -9.09 -3.72
CA ILE A 170 -2.70 -9.30 -2.27
C ILE A 170 -2.69 -10.80 -1.96
N THR A 171 -3.34 -11.63 -2.79
CA THR A 171 -3.27 -13.09 -2.65
C THR A 171 -1.83 -13.61 -2.76
N GLN A 172 -1.04 -13.08 -3.68
CA GLN A 172 0.37 -13.46 -3.81
C GLN A 172 1.19 -13.03 -2.59
N LEU A 173 0.90 -11.87 -2.02
CA LEU A 173 1.62 -11.31 -0.88
C LEU A 173 1.28 -12.04 0.43
N THR A 174 -0.02 -12.23 0.72
CA THR A 174 -0.52 -12.72 2.01
C THR A 174 -0.84 -14.22 2.02
N GLY A 175 -0.92 -14.84 0.83
CA GLY A 175 -1.42 -16.20 0.65
C GLY A 175 -2.93 -16.34 0.80
N ILE A 176 -3.65 -15.29 1.21
CA ILE A 176 -5.11 -15.31 1.39
C ILE A 176 -5.79 -15.27 0.03
N LYS A 177 -6.65 -16.24 -0.25
CA LYS A 177 -7.39 -16.34 -1.50
C LYS A 177 -8.82 -15.81 -1.34
N GLN A 178 -9.43 -15.44 -2.46
CA GLN A 178 -10.82 -14.97 -2.48
C GLN A 178 -11.79 -16.01 -1.88
N GLU A 179 -11.54 -17.30 -2.15
CA GLU A 179 -12.35 -18.42 -1.64
C GLU A 179 -12.30 -18.51 -0.11
N ASP A 180 -11.14 -18.21 0.49
CA ASP A 180 -10.93 -18.27 1.94
C ASP A 180 -11.77 -17.24 2.70
N LEU A 181 -12.12 -16.14 2.02
CA LEU A 181 -12.84 -15.00 2.60
C LEU A 181 -14.37 -15.11 2.43
N LYS A 182 -14.86 -15.93 1.50
CA LYS A 182 -16.26 -15.93 1.06
C LYS A 182 -17.25 -16.13 2.20
N ASP A 183 -16.98 -17.10 3.08
CA ASP A 183 -17.86 -17.51 4.16
C ASP A 183 -17.39 -17.00 5.54
N LYS A 184 -16.46 -16.03 5.54
CA LYS A 184 -15.94 -15.43 6.77
C LYS A 184 -16.83 -14.29 7.27
N PRO A 185 -16.79 -14.00 8.57
CA PRO A 185 -17.53 -12.87 9.13
C PRO A 185 -17.11 -11.55 8.47
N THR A 186 -18.00 -10.59 8.50
CA THR A 186 -17.70 -9.22 8.08
C THR A 186 -16.96 -8.47 9.18
N ILE A 187 -16.28 -7.39 8.81
CA ILE A 187 -15.59 -6.53 9.79
C ILE A 187 -16.53 -5.98 10.87
N ASN A 188 -17.82 -5.76 10.52
CA ASN A 188 -18.83 -5.30 11.48
C ASN A 188 -19.09 -6.32 12.59
N GLU A 189 -18.96 -7.60 12.31
CA GLU A 189 -19.11 -8.70 13.27
C GLU A 189 -17.81 -8.92 14.07
N VAL A 190 -16.65 -8.66 13.45
CA VAL A 190 -15.34 -8.92 14.06
C VAL A 190 -14.89 -7.81 15.01
N ILE A 191 -15.13 -6.52 14.69
CA ILE A 191 -14.70 -5.39 15.52
C ILE A 191 -15.13 -5.53 17.00
N PRO A 192 -16.38 -5.87 17.34
CA PRO A 192 -16.75 -6.06 18.75
C PRO A 192 -15.94 -7.17 19.44
N GLN A 193 -15.77 -8.32 18.77
CA GLN A 193 -15.00 -9.45 19.32
C GLN A 193 -13.53 -9.09 19.52
N PHE A 194 -12.95 -8.32 18.60
CA PHE A 194 -11.59 -7.82 18.71
C PHE A 194 -11.45 -6.82 19.86
N PHE A 195 -12.41 -5.91 20.05
CA PHE A 195 -12.40 -4.96 21.15
C PHE A 195 -12.60 -5.64 22.50
N ASP A 196 -13.48 -6.64 22.59
CA ASP A 196 -13.62 -7.48 23.78
C ASP A 196 -12.32 -8.23 24.10
N PHE A 197 -11.59 -8.70 23.08
CA PHE A 197 -10.31 -9.38 23.25
C PHE A 197 -9.21 -8.44 23.76
N ILE A 198 -9.09 -7.23 23.23
CA ILE A 198 -8.01 -6.30 23.62
C ILE A 198 -8.28 -5.60 24.96
N GLU A 199 -9.54 -5.55 25.41
CA GLU A 199 -9.95 -4.84 26.64
C GLU A 199 -9.37 -3.40 26.68
N ASP A 200 -8.78 -2.99 27.81
CA ASP A 200 -8.09 -1.71 28.01
C ASP A 200 -6.55 -1.81 27.89
N LEU A 201 -6.03 -2.95 27.44
CA LEU A 201 -4.61 -3.22 27.36
C LEU A 201 -3.92 -2.33 26.33
N THR A 202 -2.64 -2.04 26.56
CA THR A 202 -1.81 -1.32 25.58
C THR A 202 -1.61 -2.20 24.34
N LEU A 203 -1.86 -1.65 23.17
CA LEU A 203 -1.61 -2.29 21.90
C LEU A 203 -0.15 -2.14 21.49
N VAL A 204 0.39 -3.15 20.81
CA VAL A 204 1.73 -3.15 20.22
C VAL A 204 1.60 -3.60 18.77
N ALA A 205 2.15 -2.85 17.85
CA ALA A 205 2.14 -3.22 16.43
C ALA A 205 3.43 -2.79 15.74
N HIS A 206 3.71 -3.37 14.58
CA HIS A 206 4.87 -3.01 13.77
C HIS A 206 4.45 -2.06 12.65
N ASN A 207 4.95 -0.84 12.64
CA ASN A 207 4.41 0.26 11.84
C ASN A 207 2.95 0.58 12.24
N ALA A 208 2.71 0.62 13.54
CA ALA A 208 1.41 0.83 14.18
C ALA A 208 0.53 1.96 13.58
N PRO A 209 1.09 3.06 13.00
CA PRO A 209 0.27 4.05 12.30
C PRO A 209 -0.59 3.47 11.18
N TYR A 210 -0.13 2.43 10.50
CA TYR A 210 -0.87 1.80 9.42
C TYR A 210 -2.11 1.05 9.94
N ASP A 211 -1.90 0.11 10.85
CA ASP A 211 -2.97 -0.73 11.40
C ASP A 211 -4.06 0.08 12.09
N ILE A 212 -3.66 1.07 12.87
CA ILE A 212 -4.62 1.92 13.59
C ILE A 212 -5.44 2.81 12.63
N LYS A 213 -4.86 3.26 11.52
CA LYS A 213 -5.58 4.00 10.49
C LYS A 213 -6.58 3.12 9.75
N MET A 214 -6.18 1.89 9.42
CA MET A 214 -7.08 0.90 8.81
C MET A 214 -8.25 0.60 9.75
N LEU A 215 -7.98 0.33 11.02
CA LEU A 215 -9.01 0.05 12.02
C LEU A 215 -9.95 1.26 12.23
N ALA A 216 -9.43 2.49 12.28
CA ALA A 216 -10.23 3.71 12.38
C ALA A 216 -11.18 3.86 11.17
N SER A 217 -10.69 3.56 9.98
CA SER A 217 -11.49 3.61 8.76
C SER A 217 -12.59 2.57 8.76
N GLU A 218 -12.31 1.36 9.23
CA GLU A 218 -13.32 0.31 9.36
C GLU A 218 -14.36 0.64 10.42
N CYS A 219 -13.95 1.19 11.56
CA CYS A 219 -14.87 1.68 12.59
C CYS A 219 -15.83 2.73 12.00
N TYR A 220 -15.30 3.72 11.28
CA TYR A 220 -16.11 4.76 10.64
C TYR A 220 -17.13 4.19 9.65
N ARG A 221 -16.69 3.29 8.73
CA ARG A 221 -17.59 2.65 7.75
C ARG A 221 -18.74 1.90 8.41
N ASN A 222 -18.48 1.33 9.58
CA ASN A 222 -19.42 0.50 10.32
C ASN A 222 -20.12 1.24 11.47
N LYS A 223 -19.98 2.59 11.55
CA LYS A 223 -20.58 3.45 12.58
C LYS A 223 -20.24 2.99 14.01
N LYS A 224 -19.00 2.58 14.22
CA LYS A 224 -18.43 2.18 15.52
C LYS A 224 -17.40 3.21 15.98
N GLU A 225 -17.22 3.34 17.27
CA GLU A 225 -16.13 4.13 17.81
C GLU A 225 -14.84 3.34 17.80
N LEU A 226 -13.73 4.01 17.51
CA LEU A 226 -12.40 3.43 17.63
C LEU A 226 -12.01 3.31 19.09
N CYS A 227 -11.44 2.18 19.51
CA CYS A 227 -10.92 1.97 20.85
C CYS A 227 -9.90 3.07 21.27
N ASP A 228 -9.85 3.38 22.56
CA ASP A 228 -8.95 4.40 23.13
C ASP A 228 -7.62 3.83 23.67
N ASN A 229 -7.37 2.55 23.44
CA ASN A 229 -6.17 1.85 23.86
C ASN A 229 -4.91 2.62 23.47
N LYS A 230 -3.93 2.68 24.36
CA LYS A 230 -2.61 3.22 24.02
C LYS A 230 -1.91 2.28 23.08
N ILE A 231 -1.03 2.82 22.21
CA ILE A 231 -0.34 2.03 21.22
C ILE A 231 1.17 2.31 21.19
N ILE A 232 1.94 1.26 21.08
CA ILE A 232 3.40 1.24 20.94
C ILE A 232 3.76 0.78 19.54
N ASP A 233 4.63 1.53 18.87
CA ASP A 233 5.17 1.17 17.56
C ASP A 233 6.54 0.54 17.68
N THR A 234 6.66 -0.74 17.33
CA THR A 234 7.92 -1.50 17.43
C THR A 234 8.98 -1.07 16.42
N VAL A 235 8.63 -0.40 15.31
CA VAL A 235 9.62 0.24 14.43
C VAL A 235 10.42 1.29 15.21
N THR A 236 9.72 2.11 15.98
CA THR A 236 10.36 3.13 16.82
C THR A 236 11.27 2.51 17.89
N LEU A 237 10.84 1.39 18.48
CA LEU A 237 11.63 0.69 19.49
C LEU A 237 12.85 0.00 18.90
N ALA A 238 12.70 -0.70 17.78
CA ALA A 238 13.78 -1.36 17.07
C ALA A 238 14.91 -0.38 16.72
N LYS A 239 14.56 0.81 16.22
CA LYS A 239 15.53 1.87 15.92
C LYS A 239 16.33 2.37 17.13
N ARG A 240 15.84 2.17 18.36
CA ARG A 240 16.53 2.58 19.61
C ARG A 240 17.52 1.53 20.11
N ILE A 241 17.35 0.27 19.75
CA ILE A 241 18.12 -0.85 20.30
C ILE A 241 18.98 -1.58 19.26
N ILE A 242 18.62 -1.48 17.98
CA ILE A 242 19.39 -2.11 16.89
C ILE A 242 20.09 -1.00 16.10
N PRO A 243 21.43 -0.96 16.09
CA PRO A 243 22.20 0.00 15.30
C PRO A 243 21.86 -0.10 13.81
N ARG A 244 21.83 1.04 13.12
CA ARG A 244 21.49 1.08 11.68
C ARG A 244 22.47 0.28 10.81
N GLU A 245 23.71 0.20 11.24
CA GLU A 245 24.80 -0.50 10.57
C GLU A 245 24.65 -2.03 10.64
N SER A 246 23.85 -2.52 11.60
CA SER A 246 23.64 -3.95 11.85
C SER A 246 22.47 -4.54 11.09
N ILE A 247 21.68 -3.71 10.39
CA ILE A 247 20.45 -4.16 9.72
C ILE A 247 20.20 -3.33 8.44
N GLU A 248 19.75 -3.99 7.38
CA GLU A 248 19.45 -3.33 6.12
C GLU A 248 18.31 -2.29 6.23
N ASN A 249 17.25 -2.66 6.93
CA ASN A 249 16.11 -1.81 7.21
C ASN A 249 15.35 -2.33 8.44
N TYR A 250 14.35 -1.56 8.92
CA TYR A 250 13.53 -1.95 10.08
C TYR A 250 12.16 -2.50 9.67
N LYS A 251 12.03 -3.13 8.50
CA LYS A 251 10.82 -3.87 8.13
C LYS A 251 10.73 -5.16 8.93
N LEU A 252 9.53 -5.64 9.17
CA LEU A 252 9.29 -6.82 10.00
C LEU A 252 10.02 -8.06 9.46
N ALA A 253 10.00 -8.28 8.14
CA ALA A 253 10.73 -9.38 7.51
C ALA A 253 12.25 -9.32 7.77
N THR A 254 12.87 -8.14 7.71
CA THR A 254 14.29 -7.97 7.99
C THR A 254 14.60 -8.15 9.48
N LEU A 255 13.71 -7.69 10.37
CA LEU A 255 13.85 -7.91 11.82
C LEU A 255 13.69 -9.38 12.18
N LYS A 256 12.79 -10.09 11.52
CA LYS A 256 12.60 -11.53 11.67
C LYS A 256 13.88 -12.30 11.32
N GLU A 257 14.50 -11.97 10.20
CA GLU A 257 15.77 -12.56 9.78
C GLU A 257 16.91 -12.22 10.77
N TYR A 258 17.01 -10.94 11.18
CA TYR A 258 17.98 -10.48 12.17
C TYR A 258 17.86 -11.21 13.52
N LEU A 259 16.64 -11.54 13.94
CA LEU A 259 16.35 -12.27 15.18
C LEU A 259 16.46 -13.79 15.02
N GLY A 260 16.74 -14.32 13.82
CA GLY A 260 16.82 -15.75 13.54
C GLY A 260 15.50 -16.48 13.71
N LEU A 261 14.36 -15.81 13.48
CA LEU A 261 13.03 -16.40 13.65
C LEU A 261 12.59 -17.15 12.39
N ASN A 262 11.96 -18.30 12.57
CA ASN A 262 11.58 -19.18 11.48
C ASN A 262 10.04 -19.34 11.41
N TYR A 263 9.35 -18.27 11.05
CA TYR A 263 7.90 -18.23 10.82
C TYR A 263 7.61 -17.88 9.35
N ASP A 264 6.42 -18.13 8.87
CA ASP A 264 5.99 -17.61 7.57
C ASP A 264 5.77 -16.09 7.64
N SER A 265 6.13 -15.37 6.60
CA SER A 265 5.86 -13.92 6.52
C SER A 265 4.53 -13.66 5.82
N HIS A 266 3.94 -12.49 6.09
CA HIS A 266 2.67 -12.07 5.50
C HIS A 266 1.46 -12.93 5.89
N ARG A 267 1.46 -13.41 7.14
CA ARG A 267 0.30 -13.91 7.86
C ARG A 267 0.26 -13.15 9.17
N ALA A 268 -0.84 -12.45 9.43
CA ALA A 268 -0.96 -11.53 10.55
C ALA A 268 -0.56 -12.15 11.90
N LEU A 269 -0.80 -13.45 12.12
CA LEU A 269 -0.43 -14.11 13.36
C LEU A 269 1.10 -14.29 13.51
N ASP A 270 1.79 -14.69 12.44
CA ASP A 270 3.24 -14.87 12.43
C ASP A 270 3.97 -13.51 12.54
N ASP A 271 3.38 -12.48 11.96
CA ASP A 271 3.84 -11.11 12.07
C ASP A 271 3.63 -10.57 13.50
N CYS A 272 2.54 -10.94 14.20
CA CYS A 272 2.36 -10.70 15.63
C CYS A 272 3.45 -11.39 16.48
N GLU A 273 3.81 -12.65 16.19
CA GLU A 273 4.89 -13.34 16.91
C GLU A 273 6.23 -12.61 16.73
N THR A 274 6.57 -12.22 15.49
CA THR A 274 7.79 -11.46 15.21
C THR A 274 7.77 -10.11 15.92
N CYS A 275 6.67 -9.38 15.86
CA CYS A 275 6.47 -8.10 16.53
C CYS A 275 6.64 -8.23 18.06
N SER A 276 6.11 -9.31 18.65
CA SER A 276 6.25 -9.59 20.08
C SER A 276 7.71 -9.77 20.50
N LYS A 277 8.52 -10.46 19.68
CA LYS A 277 9.95 -10.65 19.95
C LYS A 277 10.72 -9.34 19.88
N VAL A 278 10.40 -8.46 18.96
CA VAL A 278 11.00 -7.11 18.89
C VAL A 278 10.66 -6.33 20.17
N TYR A 279 9.40 -6.38 20.63
CA TYR A 279 9.00 -5.71 21.85
C TYR A 279 9.70 -6.29 23.09
N GLN A 280 9.77 -7.62 23.22
CA GLN A 280 10.47 -8.31 24.30
C GLN A 280 11.97 -8.00 24.33
N LEU A 281 12.62 -7.92 23.15
CA LEU A 281 14.02 -7.50 23.06
C LEU A 281 14.22 -6.09 23.64
N TYR A 282 13.29 -5.17 23.31
CA TYR A 282 13.33 -3.82 23.88
C TYR A 282 13.13 -3.81 25.40
N LEU A 283 12.17 -4.58 25.94
CA LEU A 283 11.96 -4.72 27.38
C LEU A 283 13.23 -5.18 28.10
N ASN A 284 13.86 -6.23 27.58
CA ASN A 284 15.09 -6.78 28.16
C ASN A 284 16.27 -5.79 28.11
N SER A 285 16.40 -5.03 27.03
CA SER A 285 17.47 -4.03 26.89
C SER A 285 17.32 -2.87 27.87
N THR A 286 16.08 -2.47 28.16
CA THR A 286 15.80 -1.37 29.10
C THR A 286 15.93 -1.82 30.57
N GLN A 287 15.66 -3.07 30.89
CA GLN A 287 15.91 -3.64 32.22
C GLN A 287 17.41 -3.72 32.53
N LYS A 288 18.23 -4.23 31.60
CA LYS A 288 19.70 -4.25 31.76
C LYS A 288 20.28 -2.86 32.00
N LYS A 289 19.83 -1.84 31.27
CA LYS A 289 20.27 -0.44 31.51
C LYS A 289 19.89 0.09 32.88
N LYS A 290 18.70 -0.27 33.42
CA LYS A 290 18.30 0.11 34.77
C LYS A 290 19.15 -0.51 35.86
N ILE A 291 19.53 -1.76 35.71
CA ILE A 291 20.38 -2.47 36.67
C ILE A 291 21.76 -1.82 36.70
N VAL A 292 22.39 -1.58 35.55
CA VAL A 292 23.71 -0.93 35.46
C VAL A 292 23.72 0.47 36.13
N ILE A 293 22.67 1.30 35.92
CA ILE A 293 22.59 2.63 36.55
C ILE A 293 22.37 2.53 38.05
N MET A 294 21.68 1.52 38.55
CA MET A 294 21.51 1.29 40.00
C MET A 294 22.84 0.86 40.63
N ASP A 295 23.63 0.01 39.97
CA ASP A 295 24.90 -0.48 40.45
C ASP A 295 25.97 0.65 40.50
N GLU A 296 25.95 1.58 39.54
CA GLU A 296 26.83 2.77 39.54
C GLU A 296 26.51 3.77 40.67
N ASN A 297 25.30 3.77 41.21
CA ASN A 297 24.86 4.67 42.31
C ASN A 297 24.90 4.02 43.69
N THR A 298 25.05 2.72 43.76
CA THR A 298 25.20 1.95 45.00
C THR A 298 26.56 1.25 44.89
N GLU A 299 27.58 1.66 45.59
CA GLU A 299 28.93 1.06 45.58
C GLU A 299 29.00 -0.45 45.94
N GLU A 300 27.96 -1.20 45.59
CA GLU A 300 27.89 -2.66 45.70
C GLU A 300 27.90 -3.31 44.32
N ILE A 301 29.01 -3.85 43.93
CA ILE A 301 29.17 -4.72 42.76
C ILE A 301 28.46 -6.03 43.05
N ILE A 302 27.32 -6.26 42.39
CA ILE A 302 26.75 -7.60 42.31
C ILE A 302 27.39 -8.28 41.10
N GLU A 303 28.46 -9.03 41.36
CA GLU A 303 28.89 -10.13 40.49
C GLU A 303 27.81 -11.20 40.49
N GLU A 304 27.55 -11.76 39.32
CA GLU A 304 26.66 -12.89 38.96
C GLU A 304 25.31 -12.53 38.37
N LEU A 305 25.32 -12.61 37.05
CA LEU A 305 24.26 -13.26 36.29
C LEU A 305 24.85 -13.79 34.98
N ASN A 306 25.32 -15.06 35.01
CA ASN A 306 25.54 -15.92 33.87
C ASN A 306 24.22 -16.37 33.25
#